data_2d906459fedb610e33d8dcdfc8d80db7
#
_entry.id   2d906459fedb610e33d8dcdfc8d80db7
#
_cell.length_a   1.000
_cell.length_b   1.000
_cell.length_c   1.000
_cell.angle_alpha   90.00
_cell.angle_beta   90.00
_cell.angle_gamma   90.00
#
_symmetry.space_group_name_H-M   'P 1'
#
loop_
_entity.id
_entity.type
_entity.pdbx_description
1 polymer ?
#
loop_
_entity_poly.entity_id
_entity_poly.type
_entity_poly.pdbx_seq_one_letter_code
_entity_poly.pdbx_strand_id
1 'polypeptide(L)'
;AQIDGNNLTIQNTKLRVFDVPIFWLGEVSLNEDDSFNIPNLGVTDSNLDISYKFKTKSENSQFVLEPIYTNSSFGLSMNYGYDDGRNNFNFKSLAIDDENSSWVYDIDSVINLSDFVSFTLDYSDVSGNSLIQNYGYRYLDINRRSLDLKQSVGLAVTKNNRSFSIFSDNFLNIGALRPVSHSKDFITYDRFFTYSGWEIELNSEFAKFKNNTSQDLAMPYQIFDEVERYSRDINLYKKFEFNSFSYSSKFLVSTREYKVISSDDDLESNNFATQQVFSFQSDKSLKLGFIWSSFSDESNLPIIDSYPLNPSPESNISLNPWVGKDRATNSRKIFLFKSWKGKNLDFSVSTNLYEKYNFAQESMIFKKFYDKKPIFFSLNTKNKHLNFFAMGNYSTEKSDFMGLMAGARYTDDKTSLSLQKTNLIPSSFPLMPLDNYVLKFKRDFDSFKVFSRAQYSRDEKTMNENILGLEWEYDCLRLRLSMERARFFPFVDPDYAEVSYYDLIYLTNPKVKNNLSFEFELVGLTNILTPIDNIINNGLFN
;
A
#
# COMPACT_ATOMS: atom_id res chain seq x y z
N ALA A 1 11.45 35.48 28.39
CA ALA A 1 11.96 34.10 28.33
C ALA A 1 13.21 33.98 29.22
N GLN A 2 13.31 32.91 29.95
CA GLN A 2 14.47 32.60 30.80
C GLN A 2 15.03 31.25 30.34
N ILE A 3 16.33 31.16 30.10
CA ILE A 3 17.03 29.93 29.72
C ILE A 3 17.84 29.47 30.92
N ASP A 4 17.61 28.23 31.37
CA ASP A 4 18.35 27.60 32.45
C ASP A 4 18.80 26.20 31.99
N GLY A 5 20.08 26.09 31.62
CA GLY A 5 20.62 24.90 30.99
C GLY A 5 19.92 24.62 29.64
N ASN A 6 19.31 23.45 29.52
CA ASN A 6 18.54 23.02 28.33
C ASN A 6 17.03 23.37 28.43
N ASN A 7 16.62 24.15 29.43
CA ASN A 7 15.24 24.52 29.64
C ASN A 7 14.98 25.97 29.22
N LEU A 8 13.98 26.18 28.40
CA LEU A 8 13.47 27.49 28.04
C LEU A 8 12.12 27.72 28.74
N THR A 9 12.07 28.68 29.64
CA THR A 9 10.81 29.11 30.27
C THR A 9 10.29 30.38 29.61
N ILE A 10 9.12 30.32 29.05
CA ILE A 10 8.42 31.43 28.37
C ILE A 10 7.22 31.79 29.24
N GLN A 11 7.19 33.06 29.73
CA GLN A 11 6.10 33.54 30.59
C GLN A 11 5.35 34.70 29.90
N ASN A 12 4.02 34.69 30.03
CA ASN A 12 3.13 35.78 29.56
C ASN A 12 3.35 36.26 28.12
N THR A 13 3.68 35.34 27.24
CA THR A 13 3.99 35.66 25.83
C THR A 13 2.70 35.84 25.03
N LYS A 14 2.61 36.95 24.30
CA LYS A 14 1.54 37.20 23.36
C LYS A 14 2.11 37.11 21.95
N LEU A 15 1.64 36.16 21.16
CA LEU A 15 1.91 36.16 19.73
C LEU A 15 1.03 37.23 19.06
N ARG A 16 1.66 38.16 18.36
CA ARG A 16 0.98 39.20 17.58
C ARG A 16 1.34 39.05 16.12
N VAL A 17 0.35 39.09 15.26
CA VAL A 17 0.52 39.24 13.81
C VAL A 17 -0.04 40.57 13.40
N PHE A 18 0.78 41.43 12.78
CA PHE A 18 0.42 42.80 12.48
C PHE A 18 -0.18 43.58 13.67
N ASP A 19 0.46 43.46 14.85
CA ASP A 19 0.04 44.08 16.13
C ASP A 19 -1.27 43.52 16.74
N VAL A 20 -1.95 42.62 16.06
CA VAL A 20 -3.14 41.95 16.60
C VAL A 20 -2.68 40.75 17.45
N PRO A 21 -3.05 40.66 18.74
CA PRO A 21 -2.74 39.51 19.56
C PRO A 21 -3.61 38.33 19.10
N ILE A 22 -2.96 37.32 18.52
CA ILE A 22 -3.65 36.11 18.04
C ILE A 22 -3.69 35.04 19.12
N PHE A 23 -2.67 35.01 19.96
CA PHE A 23 -2.52 33.96 20.96
C PHE A 23 -1.81 34.47 22.20
N TRP A 24 -2.22 33.95 23.36
CA TRP A 24 -1.60 34.23 24.64
C TRP A 24 -1.12 32.94 25.29
N LEU A 25 0.15 32.88 25.64
CA LEU A 25 0.79 31.82 26.39
C LEU A 25 0.97 32.28 27.84
N GLY A 26 0.48 31.51 28.78
CA GLY A 26 0.75 31.70 30.18
C GLY A 26 2.25 31.46 30.50
N GLU A 27 2.54 30.51 31.36
CA GLU A 27 3.89 30.03 31.59
C GLU A 27 4.07 28.68 30.93
N VAL A 28 5.11 28.56 30.08
CA VAL A 28 5.47 27.31 29.42
C VAL A 28 6.97 27.08 29.66
N SER A 29 7.33 25.93 30.19
CA SER A 29 8.70 25.46 30.31
C SER A 29 8.94 24.39 29.27
N LEU A 30 9.94 24.58 28.43
CA LEU A 30 10.33 23.69 27.35
C LEU A 30 11.73 23.16 27.61
N ASN A 31 11.90 21.86 27.50
CA ASN A 31 13.20 21.21 27.45
C ASN A 31 13.66 21.13 25.97
N GLU A 32 14.95 20.86 25.76
CA GLU A 32 15.52 20.73 24.40
C GLU A 32 14.78 19.67 23.54
N ASP A 33 14.20 18.65 24.19
CA ASP A 33 13.45 17.56 23.55
C ASP A 33 11.93 17.81 23.49
N ASP A 34 11.44 18.85 24.16
CA ASP A 34 10.03 19.22 24.14
C ASP A 34 9.77 20.24 23.02
N SER A 35 8.69 20.10 22.31
CA SER A 35 8.27 21.07 21.31
C SER A 35 6.86 21.56 21.56
N PHE A 36 6.72 22.85 21.48
CA PHE A 36 5.47 23.56 21.68
C PHE A 36 5.04 24.20 20.35
N ASN A 37 3.90 23.79 19.84
CA ASN A 37 3.37 24.34 18.60
C ASN A 37 2.33 25.43 18.87
N ILE A 38 2.29 26.38 17.98
CA ILE A 38 1.19 27.32 17.87
C ILE A 38 -0.04 26.55 17.36
N PRO A 39 -1.27 26.96 17.74
CA PRO A 39 -2.49 26.32 17.24
C PRO A 39 -2.49 26.19 15.72
N ASN A 40 -2.82 25.02 15.23
CA ASN A 40 -3.10 24.80 13.82
C ASN A 40 -4.54 25.22 13.54
N LEU A 41 -4.76 25.96 12.47
CA LEU A 41 -6.05 26.37 11.99
C LEU A 41 -6.37 25.67 10.68
N GLY A 42 -7.53 25.08 10.57
CA GLY A 42 -8.00 24.47 9.33
C GLY A 42 -9.45 24.82 9.07
N VAL A 43 -9.85 24.82 7.82
CA VAL A 43 -11.23 24.97 7.39
C VAL A 43 -11.57 23.81 6.48
N THR A 44 -12.52 22.99 6.90
CA THR A 44 -13.01 21.83 6.15
C THR A 44 -14.48 22.00 5.85
N ASP A 45 -14.85 22.11 4.58
CA ASP A 45 -16.25 22.28 4.14
C ASP A 45 -17.02 23.37 4.94
N SER A 46 -16.36 24.53 5.19
CA SER A 46 -16.86 25.66 5.98
C SER A 46 -16.81 25.49 7.50
N ASN A 47 -16.25 24.40 8.02
CA ASN A 47 -16.05 24.20 9.44
C ASN A 47 -14.64 24.62 9.84
N LEU A 48 -14.53 25.39 10.92
CA LEU A 48 -13.24 25.80 11.48
C LEU A 48 -12.73 24.73 12.44
N ASP A 49 -11.53 24.22 12.15
CA ASP A 49 -10.81 23.29 13.03
C ASP A 49 -9.64 24.02 13.68
N ILE A 50 -9.51 23.90 14.98
CA ILE A 50 -8.38 24.43 15.76
C ILE A 50 -7.77 23.25 16.50
N SER A 51 -6.48 23.00 16.35
CA SER A 51 -5.79 21.98 17.13
C SER A 51 -4.51 22.51 17.75
N TYR A 52 -4.09 21.86 18.82
CA TYR A 52 -2.93 22.24 19.59
C TYR A 52 -2.09 21.02 19.95
N LYS A 53 -0.85 20.96 19.48
CA LYS A 53 -0.02 19.79 19.59
C LYS A 53 1.00 19.91 20.72
N PHE A 54 0.98 18.95 21.64
CA PHE A 54 1.97 18.75 22.69
C PHE A 54 2.82 17.54 22.33
N LYS A 55 4.12 17.67 22.38
CA LYS A 55 5.04 16.58 22.10
C LYS A 55 6.07 16.47 23.21
N THR A 56 6.31 15.26 23.65
CA THR A 56 7.46 14.91 24.49
C THR A 56 8.21 13.76 23.85
N LYS A 57 9.52 13.76 23.98
CA LYS A 57 10.41 12.76 23.39
C LYS A 57 11.43 12.33 24.41
N SER A 58 11.70 11.03 24.49
CA SER A 58 12.81 10.43 25.18
C SER A 58 13.70 9.68 24.19
N GLU A 59 14.78 9.03 24.68
CA GLU A 59 15.73 8.31 23.82
C GLU A 59 15.05 7.30 22.89
N ASN A 60 14.10 6.53 23.41
CA ASN A 60 13.44 5.43 22.69
C ASN A 60 11.92 5.64 22.51
N SER A 61 11.36 6.74 22.99
CA SER A 61 9.92 6.97 22.90
C SER A 61 9.56 8.40 22.54
N GLN A 62 8.42 8.53 21.90
CA GLN A 62 7.81 9.80 21.56
C GLN A 62 6.32 9.75 21.89
N PHE A 63 5.81 10.79 22.53
CA PHE A 63 4.39 10.96 22.80
C PHE A 63 3.92 12.28 22.23
N VAL A 64 2.78 12.25 21.55
CA VAL A 64 2.11 13.44 21.01
C VAL A 64 0.67 13.43 21.47
N LEU A 65 0.20 14.54 21.99
CA LEU A 65 -1.18 14.79 22.38
C LEU A 65 -1.68 16.02 21.64
N GLU A 66 -2.81 15.92 20.97
CA GLU A 66 -3.35 17.01 20.17
C GLU A 66 -4.87 17.17 20.45
N PRO A 67 -5.26 18.04 21.39
CA PRO A 67 -6.65 18.46 21.52
C PRO A 67 -7.08 19.23 20.27
N ILE A 68 -8.30 18.95 19.84
CA ILE A 68 -8.89 19.44 18.60
C ILE A 68 -10.24 20.06 18.94
N TYR A 69 -10.52 21.23 18.40
CA TYR A 69 -11.83 21.84 18.44
C TYR A 69 -12.33 22.01 17.00
N THR A 70 -13.43 21.42 16.68
CA THR A 70 -14.02 21.44 15.35
C THR A 70 -15.53 21.68 15.44
N ASN A 71 -16.01 22.72 14.78
CA ASN A 71 -17.44 23.01 14.57
C ASN A 71 -18.35 22.72 15.77
N SER A 72 -18.01 23.21 16.96
CA SER A 72 -18.66 22.97 18.26
C SER A 72 -18.40 21.60 18.90
N SER A 73 -17.60 20.75 18.32
CA SER A 73 -17.19 19.48 18.90
C SER A 73 -15.75 19.54 19.43
N PHE A 74 -15.50 18.83 20.50
CA PHE A 74 -14.15 18.65 21.03
C PHE A 74 -13.59 17.29 20.61
N GLY A 75 -12.32 17.25 20.26
CA GLY A 75 -11.62 16.02 19.92
C GLY A 75 -10.25 15.93 20.58
N LEU A 76 -9.72 14.73 20.59
CA LEU A 76 -8.40 14.43 21.10
C LEU A 76 -7.70 13.42 20.19
N SER A 77 -6.54 13.80 19.64
CA SER A 77 -5.63 12.88 18.97
C SER A 77 -4.47 12.54 19.89
N MET A 78 -4.06 11.30 19.86
CA MET A 78 -2.97 10.77 20.65
C MET A 78 -2.08 9.88 19.79
N ASN A 79 -0.76 10.07 19.87
CA ASN A 79 0.20 9.25 19.16
C ASN A 79 1.35 8.91 20.13
N TYR A 80 1.64 7.64 20.29
CA TYR A 80 2.75 7.13 21.08
C TYR A 80 3.59 6.18 20.24
N GLY A 81 4.87 6.46 20.12
CA GLY A 81 5.84 5.60 19.46
C GLY A 81 6.95 5.19 20.43
N TYR A 82 7.34 3.93 20.36
CA TYR A 82 8.49 3.36 21.05
C TYR A 82 9.30 2.51 20.08
N ASP A 83 10.61 2.70 20.07
CA ASP A 83 11.54 1.90 19.25
C ASP A 83 12.91 1.85 19.98
N ASP A 84 13.33 0.65 20.39
CA ASP A 84 14.63 0.38 20.99
C ASP A 84 15.59 -0.34 20.03
N GLY A 85 15.25 -0.39 18.74
CA GLY A 85 15.98 -1.12 17.70
C GLY A 85 15.73 -2.64 17.70
N ARG A 86 15.09 -3.18 18.74
CA ARG A 86 14.67 -4.57 18.86
C ARG A 86 13.15 -4.71 18.87
N ASN A 87 12.48 -3.82 19.56
CA ASN A 87 11.04 -3.78 19.70
C ASN A 87 10.51 -2.47 19.15
N ASN A 88 9.41 -2.53 18.45
CA ASN A 88 8.68 -1.38 17.95
C ASN A 88 7.25 -1.44 18.46
N PHE A 89 6.72 -0.30 18.88
CA PHE A 89 5.32 -0.14 19.26
C PHE A 89 4.86 1.25 18.85
N ASN A 90 3.82 1.32 18.04
CA ASN A 90 3.16 2.56 17.65
C ASN A 90 1.67 2.46 18.01
N PHE A 91 1.17 3.48 18.67
CA PHE A 91 -0.24 3.65 18.96
C PHE A 91 -0.68 5.02 18.49
N LYS A 92 -1.73 5.07 17.70
CA LYS A 92 -2.37 6.31 17.25
C LYS A 92 -3.85 6.23 17.56
N SER A 93 -4.44 7.32 18.00
CA SER A 93 -5.87 7.39 18.22
C SER A 93 -6.41 8.80 17.97
N LEU A 94 -7.68 8.86 17.59
CA LEU A 94 -8.45 10.07 17.46
C LEU A 94 -9.86 9.80 17.98
N ALA A 95 -10.33 10.66 18.86
CA ALA A 95 -11.72 10.68 19.32
C ALA A 95 -12.29 12.07 19.13
N ILE A 96 -13.53 12.17 18.65
CA ILE A 96 -14.26 13.43 18.49
C ILE A 96 -15.61 13.27 19.15
N ASP A 97 -15.93 14.17 20.06
CA ASP A 97 -17.23 14.25 20.73
C ASP A 97 -18.24 14.96 19.80
N ASP A 98 -18.58 14.27 18.72
CA ASP A 98 -19.67 14.62 17.82
C ASP A 98 -20.97 13.92 18.24
N GLU A 99 -22.07 14.12 17.49
CA GLU A 99 -23.36 13.49 17.77
C GLU A 99 -23.28 11.96 17.95
N ASN A 100 -22.26 11.31 17.38
CA ASN A 100 -22.06 9.86 17.40
C ASN A 100 -20.88 9.41 18.29
N SER A 101 -20.19 10.33 18.96
CA SER A 101 -18.96 10.04 19.74
C SER A 101 -17.97 9.20 18.94
N SER A 102 -17.53 9.75 17.81
CA SER A 102 -16.73 9.04 16.81
C SER A 102 -15.28 8.84 17.29
N TRP A 103 -14.76 7.65 17.10
CA TRP A 103 -13.38 7.31 17.46
C TRP A 103 -12.72 6.38 16.43
N VAL A 104 -11.39 6.43 16.37
CA VAL A 104 -10.54 5.51 15.61
C VAL A 104 -9.24 5.32 16.37
N TYR A 105 -8.70 4.12 16.33
CA TYR A 105 -7.35 3.83 16.80
C TYR A 105 -6.62 2.87 15.86
N ASP A 106 -5.30 2.96 15.91
CA ASP A 106 -4.36 2.20 15.10
C ASP A 106 -3.17 1.78 15.96
N ILE A 107 -2.87 0.51 16.00
CA ILE A 107 -1.78 -0.09 16.78
C ILE A 107 -0.92 -0.90 15.83
N ASP A 108 0.37 -0.57 15.74
CA ASP A 108 1.38 -1.36 15.04
C ASP A 108 2.51 -1.71 15.99
N SER A 109 2.82 -2.99 16.12
CA SER A 109 3.82 -3.45 17.07
C SER A 109 4.53 -4.71 16.60
N VAL A 110 5.84 -4.73 16.77
CA VAL A 110 6.67 -5.92 16.68
C VAL A 110 7.48 -6.05 17.96
N ILE A 111 7.21 -7.09 18.73
CA ILE A 111 7.88 -7.36 20.01
C ILE A 111 8.69 -8.66 19.88
N ASN A 112 10.00 -8.56 19.99
CA ASN A 112 10.89 -9.71 19.99
C ASN A 112 11.02 -10.26 21.41
N LEU A 113 10.22 -11.30 21.70
CA LEU A 113 10.22 -12.00 23.01
C LEU A 113 11.54 -12.72 23.27
N SER A 114 12.23 -13.13 22.20
CA SER A 114 13.58 -13.68 22.23
C SER A 114 14.24 -13.48 20.86
N ASP A 115 15.48 -13.96 20.69
CA ASP A 115 16.20 -13.87 19.39
C ASP A 115 15.54 -14.70 18.27
N PHE A 116 14.58 -15.52 18.59
CA PHE A 116 13.90 -16.40 17.64
C PHE A 116 12.36 -16.39 17.75
N VAL A 117 11.78 -15.63 18.66
CA VAL A 117 10.33 -15.51 18.85
C VAL A 117 9.93 -14.06 18.74
N SER A 118 9.04 -13.74 17.81
CA SER A 118 8.46 -12.40 17.64
C SER A 118 6.93 -12.46 17.73
N PHE A 119 6.37 -11.47 18.37
CA PHE A 119 4.94 -11.16 18.38
C PHE A 119 4.69 -9.94 17.51
N THR A 120 3.67 -9.99 16.68
CA THR A 120 3.25 -8.90 15.79
C THR A 120 1.80 -8.57 16.05
N LEU A 121 1.50 -7.29 16.17
CA LEU A 121 0.15 -6.76 16.27
C LEU A 121 0.04 -5.58 15.30
N ASP A 122 -0.92 -5.64 14.39
CA ASP A 122 -1.28 -4.58 13.45
C ASP A 122 -2.81 -4.50 13.49
N TYR A 123 -3.34 -3.61 14.30
CA TYR A 123 -4.75 -3.60 14.64
C TYR A 123 -5.32 -2.18 14.59
N SER A 124 -6.27 -1.99 13.71
CA SER A 124 -7.00 -0.73 13.58
C SER A 124 -8.49 -0.96 13.73
N ASP A 125 -9.19 -0.03 14.37
CA ASP A 125 -10.64 -0.08 14.50
C ASP A 125 -11.24 1.34 14.52
N VAL A 126 -12.51 1.47 14.13
CA VAL A 126 -13.20 2.74 13.97
C VAL A 126 -14.68 2.63 14.28
N SER A 127 -15.22 3.60 15.01
CA SER A 127 -16.66 3.67 15.28
C SER A 127 -17.51 4.09 14.08
N GLY A 128 -16.91 4.80 13.10
CA GLY A 128 -17.60 5.27 11.90
C GLY A 128 -16.66 5.73 10.82
N ASN A 129 -16.94 5.35 9.58
CA ASN A 129 -16.07 5.56 8.43
C ASN A 129 -15.88 7.03 8.05
N SER A 130 -16.85 7.89 8.38
CA SER A 130 -16.79 9.34 8.15
C SER A 130 -15.61 9.99 8.88
N LEU A 131 -15.23 9.47 10.04
CA LEU A 131 -14.11 10.00 10.82
C LEU A 131 -12.78 9.87 10.06
N ILE A 132 -12.52 8.71 9.45
CA ILE A 132 -11.30 8.50 8.65
C ILE A 132 -11.28 9.39 7.41
N GLN A 133 -12.41 9.49 6.72
CA GLN A 133 -12.52 10.33 5.53
C GLN A 133 -12.32 11.82 5.84
N ASN A 134 -12.74 12.27 7.02
CA ASN A 134 -12.65 13.68 7.41
C ASN A 134 -11.31 14.02 8.05
N TYR A 135 -10.76 13.14 8.89
CA TYR A 135 -9.69 13.46 9.80
C TYR A 135 -8.53 12.46 9.79
N GLY A 136 -8.70 11.22 9.27
CA GLY A 136 -7.73 10.15 9.38
C GLY A 136 -6.36 10.50 8.81
N TYR A 137 -6.30 11.11 7.64
CA TYR A 137 -5.04 11.52 7.00
C TYR A 137 -4.35 12.69 7.71
N ARG A 138 -5.12 13.53 8.42
CA ARG A 138 -4.62 14.73 9.08
C ARG A 138 -3.99 14.45 10.44
N TYR A 139 -4.62 13.56 11.22
CA TYR A 139 -4.24 13.31 12.60
C TYR A 139 -3.60 11.94 12.83
N LEU A 140 -3.89 10.96 11.99
CA LEU A 140 -3.47 9.57 12.20
C LEU A 140 -2.53 9.04 11.13
N ASP A 141 -2.31 9.80 10.04
CA ASP A 141 -1.56 9.34 8.86
C ASP A 141 -2.20 8.12 8.17
N ILE A 142 -3.50 7.93 8.38
CA ILE A 142 -4.27 6.92 7.68
C ILE A 142 -4.68 7.49 6.32
N ASN A 143 -4.34 6.77 5.25
CA ASN A 143 -4.74 7.19 3.92
C ASN A 143 -6.28 7.19 3.82
N ARG A 144 -6.88 8.34 3.56
CA ARG A 144 -8.33 8.48 3.38
C ARG A 144 -8.91 7.71 2.20
N ARG A 145 -8.05 7.16 1.34
CA ARG A 145 -8.41 6.26 0.24
C ARG A 145 -8.24 4.79 0.63
N SER A 146 -7.84 4.50 1.84
CA SER A 146 -7.85 3.15 2.35
C SER A 146 -9.28 2.63 2.29
N LEU A 147 -9.43 1.43 1.78
CA LEU A 147 -10.72 0.78 1.61
C LEU A 147 -10.99 -0.18 2.74
N ASP A 148 -9.95 -0.53 3.46
CA ASP A 148 -9.94 -1.44 4.59
C ASP A 148 -8.91 -1.01 5.62
N LEU A 149 -9.14 -1.40 6.85
CA LEU A 149 -8.20 -1.36 7.96
C LEU A 149 -7.86 -2.78 8.34
N LYS A 150 -6.57 -3.07 8.45
CA LYS A 150 -6.10 -4.40 8.83
C LYS A 150 -6.20 -4.60 10.35
N GLN A 151 -6.59 -5.81 10.73
CA GLN A 151 -6.64 -6.28 12.11
C GLN A 151 -5.90 -7.62 12.17
N SER A 152 -4.62 -7.58 12.47
CA SER A 152 -3.74 -8.74 12.43
C SER A 152 -3.04 -8.95 13.76
N VAL A 153 -3.04 -10.17 14.23
CA VAL A 153 -2.25 -10.59 15.38
C VAL A 153 -1.52 -11.89 15.05
N GLY A 154 -0.25 -11.96 15.43
CA GLY A 154 0.55 -13.12 15.10
C GLY A 154 1.72 -13.38 16.02
N LEU A 155 2.15 -14.64 15.99
CA LEU A 155 3.36 -15.13 16.64
C LEU A 155 4.21 -15.86 15.60
N ALA A 156 5.47 -15.53 15.52
CA ALA A 156 6.41 -16.22 14.67
C ALA A 156 7.61 -16.73 15.48
N VAL A 157 8.03 -17.94 15.16
CA VAL A 157 9.23 -18.59 15.72
C VAL A 157 10.15 -18.90 14.56
N THR A 158 11.29 -18.21 14.48
CA THR A 158 12.27 -18.42 13.43
C THR A 158 13.60 -18.83 14.02
N LYS A 159 14.08 -20.03 13.67
CA LYS A 159 15.37 -20.53 14.13
C LYS A 159 16.11 -21.22 13.01
N ASN A 160 17.33 -20.76 12.73
CA ASN A 160 18.11 -21.21 11.58
C ASN A 160 17.31 -21.05 10.28
N ASN A 161 17.10 -22.15 9.55
CA ASN A 161 16.40 -22.18 8.27
C ASN A 161 14.95 -22.70 8.40
N ARG A 162 14.31 -22.50 9.54
CA ARG A 162 12.94 -22.92 9.83
C ARG A 162 12.15 -21.75 10.39
N SER A 163 10.93 -21.61 9.95
CA SER A 163 9.96 -20.66 10.46
C SER A 163 8.65 -21.38 10.76
N PHE A 164 8.06 -21.04 11.87
CA PHE A 164 6.72 -21.45 12.24
C PHE A 164 5.96 -20.19 12.64
N SER A 165 4.76 -20.00 12.11
CA SER A 165 3.96 -18.83 12.46
C SER A 165 2.48 -19.18 12.62
N ILE A 166 1.82 -18.42 13.47
CA ILE A 166 0.38 -18.44 13.68
C ILE A 166 -0.10 -17.00 13.57
N PHE A 167 -1.04 -16.75 12.69
CA PHE A 167 -1.62 -15.42 12.46
C PHE A 167 -3.14 -15.50 12.36
N SER A 168 -3.77 -14.42 12.79
CA SER A 168 -5.17 -14.12 12.53
C SER A 168 -5.23 -12.75 11.85
N ASP A 169 -5.68 -12.73 10.61
CA ASP A 169 -5.87 -11.53 9.80
C ASP A 169 -7.35 -11.29 9.59
N ASN A 170 -7.83 -10.14 9.98
CA ASN A 170 -9.15 -9.63 9.67
C ASN A 170 -9.05 -8.27 8.98
N PHE A 171 -10.10 -7.85 8.30
CA PHE A 171 -10.14 -6.59 7.59
C PHE A 171 -11.47 -5.89 7.85
N LEU A 172 -11.38 -4.72 8.47
CA LEU A 172 -12.53 -3.83 8.62
C LEU A 172 -12.68 -3.02 7.34
N ASN A 173 -13.73 -3.26 6.57
CA ASN A 173 -14.01 -2.52 5.35
C ASN A 173 -14.55 -1.12 5.69
N ILE A 174 -13.86 -0.08 5.23
CA ILE A 174 -14.19 1.33 5.46
C ILE A 174 -14.53 2.09 4.18
N GLY A 175 -14.31 1.49 3.02
CA GLY A 175 -14.63 2.05 1.71
C GLY A 175 -15.90 1.47 1.11
N ALA A 176 -16.45 2.15 0.10
CA ALA A 176 -17.57 1.66 -0.68
C ALA A 176 -17.24 0.42 -1.53
N LEU A 177 -15.97 0.28 -1.90
CA LEU A 177 -15.45 -0.84 -2.67
C LEU A 177 -14.68 -1.76 -1.72
N ARG A 178 -14.90 -3.06 -1.80
CA ARG A 178 -14.33 -4.04 -0.87
C ARG A 178 -13.12 -4.74 -1.48
N PRO A 179 -11.90 -4.41 -1.06
CA PRO A 179 -10.71 -5.08 -1.56
C PRO A 179 -10.52 -6.48 -0.98
N VAL A 180 -10.95 -6.68 0.28
CA VAL A 180 -10.80 -7.96 0.99
C VAL A 180 -12.16 -8.41 1.51
N SER A 181 -12.61 -9.54 0.98
CA SER A 181 -13.93 -10.09 1.30
C SER A 181 -13.91 -11.12 2.44
N HIS A 182 -12.76 -11.46 2.97
CA HIS A 182 -12.61 -12.55 3.95
C HIS A 182 -11.59 -12.23 5.03
N SER A 183 -11.78 -12.83 6.20
CA SER A 183 -10.75 -12.97 7.23
C SER A 183 -9.98 -14.28 7.06
N LYS A 184 -8.77 -14.33 7.59
CA LYS A 184 -7.89 -15.49 7.47
C LYS A 184 -7.21 -15.80 8.80
N ASP A 185 -7.50 -16.97 9.37
CA ASP A 185 -6.71 -17.56 10.46
C ASP A 185 -5.76 -18.58 9.85
N PHE A 186 -4.47 -18.49 10.10
CA PHE A 186 -3.53 -19.39 9.44
C PHE A 186 -2.33 -19.78 10.30
N ILE A 187 -1.83 -20.98 10.03
CA ILE A 187 -0.61 -21.53 10.60
C ILE A 187 0.30 -21.87 9.43
N THR A 188 1.56 -21.41 9.48
CA THR A 188 2.55 -21.74 8.45
C THR A 188 3.75 -22.46 9.06
N TYR A 189 4.34 -23.33 8.26
CA TYR A 189 5.64 -23.91 8.53
C TYR A 189 6.49 -23.83 7.27
N ASP A 190 7.63 -23.19 7.37
CA ASP A 190 8.59 -23.02 6.28
C ASP A 190 9.94 -23.65 6.68
N ARG A 191 10.56 -24.30 5.73
CA ARG A 191 11.90 -24.86 5.91
C ARG A 191 12.71 -24.72 4.62
N PHE A 192 13.89 -24.15 4.75
CA PHE A 192 14.87 -24.06 3.68
C PHE A 192 16.10 -24.91 4.01
N PHE A 193 16.60 -25.67 3.04
CA PHE A 193 17.83 -26.42 3.18
C PHE A 193 18.46 -26.71 1.81
N THR A 194 19.74 -27.04 1.81
CA THR A 194 20.47 -27.44 0.60
C THR A 194 20.84 -28.92 0.70
N TYR A 195 20.63 -29.65 -0.40
CA TYR A 195 21.03 -31.04 -0.51
C TYR A 195 21.60 -31.34 -1.90
N SER A 196 22.82 -31.84 -1.97
CA SER A 196 23.51 -32.16 -3.24
C SER A 196 23.48 -31.00 -4.26
N GLY A 197 23.61 -29.76 -3.76
CA GLY A 197 23.58 -28.54 -4.59
C GLY A 197 22.19 -28.13 -5.07
N TRP A 198 21.13 -28.79 -4.60
CA TRP A 198 19.76 -28.33 -4.73
C TRP A 198 19.41 -27.43 -3.55
N GLU A 199 18.78 -26.33 -3.83
CA GLU A 199 18.07 -25.50 -2.85
C GLU A 199 16.64 -26.02 -2.76
N ILE A 200 16.22 -26.38 -1.55
CA ILE A 200 14.92 -27.00 -1.27
C ILE A 200 14.19 -26.11 -0.27
N GLU A 201 13.02 -25.68 -0.67
CA GLU A 201 12.10 -24.92 0.18
C GLU A 201 10.82 -25.73 0.34
N LEU A 202 10.44 -25.97 1.58
CA LEU A 202 9.19 -26.60 1.97
C LEU A 202 8.33 -25.53 2.64
N ASN A 203 7.13 -25.36 2.15
CA ASN A 203 6.12 -24.49 2.75
C ASN A 203 4.85 -25.31 3.01
N SER A 204 4.31 -25.21 4.21
CA SER A 204 3.04 -25.82 4.57
C SER A 204 2.18 -24.79 5.26
N GLU A 205 0.91 -24.71 4.88
CA GLU A 205 -0.05 -23.79 5.48
C GLU A 205 -1.36 -24.51 5.74
N PHE A 206 -1.90 -24.30 6.92
CA PHE A 206 -3.31 -24.49 7.20
C PHE A 206 -3.93 -23.09 7.32
N ALA A 207 -5.01 -22.82 6.61
CA ALA A 207 -5.71 -21.56 6.66
C ALA A 207 -7.22 -21.77 6.69
N LYS A 208 -7.88 -21.01 7.55
CA LYS A 208 -9.33 -20.93 7.64
C LYS A 208 -9.78 -19.55 7.21
N PHE A 209 -10.65 -19.50 6.22
CA PHE A 209 -11.18 -18.27 5.65
C PHE A 209 -12.65 -18.14 6.00
N LYS A 210 -13.06 -16.94 6.41
CA LYS A 210 -14.46 -16.59 6.59
C LYS A 210 -14.82 -15.40 5.72
N ASN A 211 -15.97 -15.50 5.08
CA ASN A 211 -16.52 -14.38 4.31
C ASN A 211 -17.05 -13.30 5.27
N ASN A 212 -16.53 -12.08 5.14
CA ASN A 212 -16.94 -10.92 5.93
C ASN A 212 -17.98 -10.06 5.20
N THR A 213 -18.47 -10.53 4.05
CA THR A 213 -19.39 -9.77 3.20
C THR A 213 -20.71 -10.51 3.08
N SER A 214 -21.82 -9.76 2.95
CA SER A 214 -23.08 -10.34 2.50
C SER A 214 -22.88 -10.97 1.12
N GLN A 215 -23.51 -12.12 0.86
CA GLN A 215 -23.39 -12.89 -0.38
C GLN A 215 -23.61 -12.04 -1.64
N ASP A 216 -24.49 -11.03 -1.55
CA ASP A 216 -24.89 -10.19 -2.68
C ASP A 216 -23.80 -9.22 -3.18
N LEU A 217 -22.76 -8.99 -2.39
CA LEU A 217 -21.62 -8.13 -2.72
C LEU A 217 -20.34 -8.89 -3.00
N ALA A 218 -20.35 -10.22 -2.86
CA ALA A 218 -19.22 -11.07 -3.22
C ALA A 218 -19.09 -11.13 -4.75
N MET A 219 -17.84 -11.21 -5.22
CA MET A 219 -17.59 -11.53 -6.62
C MET A 219 -18.30 -12.86 -6.97
N PRO A 220 -18.89 -13.03 -8.17
CA PRO A 220 -19.65 -14.22 -8.53
C PRO A 220 -18.92 -15.55 -8.34
N TYR A 221 -17.59 -15.52 -8.16
CA TYR A 221 -16.72 -16.68 -7.99
C TYR A 221 -16.17 -16.83 -6.56
N GLN A 222 -16.58 -15.98 -5.62
CA GLN A 222 -16.13 -15.99 -4.22
C GLN A 222 -17.26 -16.30 -3.23
N ILE A 223 -18.29 -17.00 -3.68
CA ILE A 223 -19.45 -17.33 -2.86
C ILE A 223 -19.11 -18.52 -1.98
N PHE A 224 -18.57 -18.28 -0.80
CA PHE A 224 -18.41 -19.27 0.27
C PHE A 224 -18.54 -18.56 1.61
N ASP A 225 -19.16 -19.20 2.59
CA ASP A 225 -19.26 -18.67 3.95
C ASP A 225 -17.98 -18.91 4.73
N GLU A 226 -17.50 -20.15 4.68
CA GLU A 226 -16.29 -20.57 5.37
C GLU A 226 -15.58 -21.68 4.58
N VAL A 227 -14.25 -21.54 4.43
CA VAL A 227 -13.40 -22.52 3.75
C VAL A 227 -12.15 -22.77 4.56
N GLU A 228 -11.83 -24.05 4.79
CA GLU A 228 -10.53 -24.48 5.28
C GLU A 228 -9.65 -24.92 4.11
N ARG A 229 -8.39 -24.49 4.12
CA ARG A 229 -7.39 -24.85 3.12
C ARG A 229 -6.16 -25.45 3.77
N TYR A 230 -5.75 -26.63 3.31
CA TYR A 230 -4.44 -27.19 3.57
C TYR A 230 -3.59 -27.07 2.33
N SER A 231 -2.45 -26.41 2.42
CA SER A 231 -1.53 -26.24 1.30
C SER A 231 -0.14 -26.73 1.64
N ARG A 232 0.50 -27.41 0.68
CA ARG A 232 1.89 -27.85 0.79
C ARG A 232 2.59 -27.55 -0.53
N ASP A 233 3.70 -26.84 -0.43
CA ASP A 233 4.54 -26.47 -1.56
C ASP A 233 5.95 -27.01 -1.36
N ILE A 234 6.51 -27.59 -2.39
CA ILE A 234 7.91 -28.00 -2.48
C ILE A 234 8.52 -27.28 -3.66
N ASN A 235 9.45 -26.38 -3.39
CA ASN A 235 10.24 -25.71 -4.40
C ASN A 235 11.65 -26.33 -4.43
N LEU A 236 12.09 -26.73 -5.61
CA LEU A 236 13.44 -27.23 -5.87
C LEU A 236 14.10 -26.31 -6.86
N TYR A 237 15.29 -25.82 -6.55
CA TYR A 237 16.08 -25.00 -7.45
C TYR A 237 17.51 -25.52 -7.52
N LYS A 238 18.06 -25.57 -8.74
CA LYS A 238 19.48 -25.83 -8.98
C LYS A 238 19.98 -25.05 -10.18
N LYS A 239 21.17 -24.49 -10.03
CA LYS A 239 21.90 -23.83 -11.10
C LYS A 239 23.13 -24.64 -11.45
N PHE A 240 23.35 -24.83 -12.74
CA PHE A 240 24.51 -25.46 -13.32
C PHE A 240 25.28 -24.41 -14.13
N GLU A 241 26.57 -24.32 -13.93
CA GLU A 241 27.45 -23.41 -14.67
C GLU A 241 28.37 -24.18 -15.58
N PHE A 242 28.40 -23.81 -16.86
CA PHE A 242 29.22 -24.33 -17.91
C PHE A 242 30.08 -23.21 -18.50
N ASN A 243 31.12 -23.53 -19.25
CA ASN A 243 32.06 -22.53 -19.78
C ASN A 243 31.41 -21.45 -20.67
N SER A 244 30.34 -21.77 -21.39
CA SER A 244 29.68 -20.86 -22.34
C SER A 244 28.27 -20.49 -22.00
N PHE A 245 27.63 -21.17 -21.08
CA PHE A 245 26.27 -20.90 -20.62
C PHE A 245 26.05 -21.36 -19.19
N SER A 246 25.01 -20.85 -18.55
CA SER A 246 24.45 -21.41 -17.30
C SER A 246 23.04 -21.92 -17.56
N TYR A 247 22.71 -23.00 -16.89
CA TYR A 247 21.39 -23.60 -16.93
C TYR A 247 20.81 -23.63 -15.51
N SER A 248 19.59 -23.15 -15.35
CA SER A 248 18.88 -23.25 -14.09
C SER A 248 17.58 -24.02 -14.24
N SER A 249 17.33 -24.87 -13.28
CA SER A 249 16.14 -25.71 -13.22
C SER A 249 15.38 -25.40 -11.92
N LYS A 250 14.11 -25.09 -12.05
CA LYS A 250 13.20 -24.86 -10.93
C LYS A 250 11.99 -25.76 -11.09
N PHE A 251 11.61 -26.43 -10.00
CA PHE A 251 10.41 -27.26 -9.92
C PHE A 251 9.57 -26.77 -8.75
N LEU A 252 8.28 -26.77 -8.96
CA LEU A 252 7.26 -26.53 -7.93
C LEU A 252 6.30 -27.70 -7.95
N VAL A 253 6.12 -28.33 -6.81
CA VAL A 253 5.07 -29.30 -6.55
C VAL A 253 4.19 -28.74 -5.46
N SER A 254 2.90 -28.65 -5.72
CA SER A 254 1.95 -28.07 -4.78
C SER A 254 0.73 -28.98 -4.64
N THR A 255 0.28 -29.15 -3.42
CA THR A 255 -1.01 -29.79 -3.13
C THR A 255 -1.89 -28.81 -2.37
N ARG A 256 -3.17 -28.80 -2.68
CA ARG A 256 -4.21 -28.00 -2.02
C ARG A 256 -5.41 -28.89 -1.74
N GLU A 257 -5.82 -28.89 -0.51
CA GLU A 257 -7.04 -29.55 -0.05
C GLU A 257 -7.96 -28.46 0.52
N TYR A 258 -9.19 -28.39 0.05
CA TYR A 258 -10.20 -27.43 0.49
C TYR A 258 -11.38 -28.16 1.07
N LYS A 259 -11.85 -27.69 2.21
CA LYS A 259 -13.11 -28.09 2.79
C LYS A 259 -14.03 -26.88 2.84
N VAL A 260 -15.09 -26.91 2.04
CA VAL A 260 -16.12 -25.86 2.00
C VAL A 260 -17.21 -26.23 3.00
N ILE A 261 -17.28 -25.49 4.11
CA ILE A 261 -18.13 -25.87 5.25
C ILE A 261 -19.61 -25.76 4.92
N SER A 262 -20.00 -24.84 4.03
CA SER A 262 -21.40 -24.66 3.64
C SER A 262 -21.95 -25.74 2.72
N SER A 263 -21.12 -26.47 1.99
CA SER A 263 -21.55 -27.48 1.01
C SER A 263 -21.14 -28.90 1.36
N ASP A 264 -20.37 -29.09 2.42
CA ASP A 264 -19.72 -30.37 2.76
C ASP A 264 -18.86 -30.96 1.61
N ASP A 265 -18.42 -30.09 0.68
CA ASP A 265 -17.58 -30.51 -0.43
C ASP A 265 -16.10 -30.46 -0.03
N ASP A 266 -15.43 -31.59 -0.24
CA ASP A 266 -13.98 -31.70 -0.18
C ASP A 266 -13.42 -31.58 -1.61
N LEU A 267 -12.63 -30.55 -1.84
CA LEU A 267 -12.01 -30.29 -3.14
C LEU A 267 -10.50 -30.44 -3.02
N GLU A 268 -9.90 -31.07 -4.01
CA GLU A 268 -8.44 -31.27 -4.04
C GLU A 268 -7.86 -30.73 -5.34
N SER A 269 -6.68 -30.13 -5.23
CA SER A 269 -5.96 -29.61 -6.36
C SER A 269 -4.48 -29.92 -6.25
N ASN A 270 -3.94 -30.46 -7.32
CA ASN A 270 -2.52 -30.76 -7.45
C ASN A 270 -1.91 -29.92 -8.58
N ASN A 271 -0.80 -29.27 -8.29
CA ASN A 271 -0.07 -28.49 -9.27
C ASN A 271 1.37 -28.95 -9.37
N PHE A 272 1.82 -29.14 -10.60
CA PHE A 272 3.22 -29.33 -10.92
C PHE A 272 3.65 -28.26 -11.91
N ALA A 273 4.72 -27.54 -11.60
CA ALA A 273 5.30 -26.58 -12.52
C ALA A 273 6.82 -26.73 -12.61
N THR A 274 7.35 -26.53 -13.79
CA THR A 274 8.79 -26.50 -13.99
C THR A 274 9.19 -25.33 -14.88
N GLN A 275 10.31 -24.73 -14.54
CA GLN A 275 10.96 -23.69 -15.33
C GLN A 275 12.39 -24.10 -15.61
N GLN A 276 12.76 -24.08 -16.87
CA GLN A 276 14.10 -24.37 -17.33
C GLN A 276 14.63 -23.14 -18.05
N VAL A 277 15.76 -22.60 -17.61
CA VAL A 277 16.30 -21.34 -18.13
C VAL A 277 17.75 -21.52 -18.54
N PHE A 278 18.07 -21.15 -19.76
CA PHE A 278 19.41 -21.03 -20.30
C PHE A 278 19.81 -19.56 -20.32
N SER A 279 20.98 -19.25 -19.77
CA SER A 279 21.60 -17.92 -19.82
C SER A 279 22.98 -18.04 -20.43
N PHE A 280 23.29 -17.20 -21.40
CA PHE A 280 24.57 -17.25 -22.13
C PHE A 280 25.65 -16.51 -21.35
N GLN A 281 26.90 -17.06 -21.30
CA GLN A 281 27.97 -16.39 -20.58
C GLN A 281 28.48 -15.12 -21.28
N SER A 282 28.42 -15.09 -22.62
CA SER A 282 28.73 -13.89 -23.41
C SER A 282 27.73 -12.75 -23.11
N ASP A 283 26.52 -13.08 -22.70
CA ASP A 283 25.47 -12.16 -22.34
C ASP A 283 24.54 -12.76 -21.27
N LYS A 284 24.96 -12.67 -20.01
CA LYS A 284 24.18 -13.19 -18.85
C LYS A 284 22.80 -12.56 -18.70
N SER A 285 22.55 -11.46 -19.40
CA SER A 285 21.28 -10.76 -19.42
C SER A 285 20.26 -11.37 -20.38
N LEU A 286 20.71 -12.17 -21.34
CA LEU A 286 19.85 -12.87 -22.29
C LEU A 286 19.51 -14.26 -21.74
N LYS A 287 18.20 -14.54 -21.63
CA LYS A 287 17.68 -15.81 -21.14
C LYS A 287 16.68 -16.37 -22.13
N LEU A 288 16.85 -17.63 -22.47
CA LEU A 288 15.85 -18.42 -23.17
C LEU A 288 15.30 -19.46 -22.18
N GLY A 289 14.01 -19.57 -22.04
CA GLY A 289 13.46 -20.48 -21.07
C GLY A 289 12.17 -21.16 -21.53
N PHE A 290 11.87 -22.23 -20.85
CA PHE A 290 10.66 -23.01 -21.01
C PHE A 290 9.96 -23.10 -19.65
N ILE A 291 8.64 -22.90 -19.64
CA ILE A 291 7.79 -23.14 -18.48
C ILE A 291 6.72 -24.14 -18.90
N TRP A 292 6.54 -25.13 -18.08
CA TRP A 292 5.40 -26.04 -18.16
C TRP A 292 4.77 -26.14 -16.80
N SER A 293 3.47 -25.91 -16.74
CA SER A 293 2.67 -26.11 -15.54
C SER A 293 1.42 -26.92 -15.86
N SER A 294 1.07 -27.79 -14.96
CA SER A 294 -0.14 -28.60 -14.98
C SER A 294 -0.85 -28.45 -13.64
N PHE A 295 -2.08 -28.07 -13.70
CA PHE A 295 -2.95 -27.85 -12.55
C PHE A 295 -4.21 -28.67 -12.72
N SER A 296 -4.55 -29.46 -11.71
CA SER A 296 -5.73 -30.30 -11.75
C SER A 296 -6.96 -29.47 -11.39
N ASP A 297 -7.97 -29.54 -12.20
CA ASP A 297 -9.34 -29.07 -12.03
C ASP A 297 -9.53 -27.69 -11.36
N GLU A 298 -9.41 -26.63 -12.17
CA GLU A 298 -9.58 -25.25 -11.71
C GLU A 298 -11.05 -24.81 -11.57
N SER A 299 -11.99 -25.52 -12.19
CA SER A 299 -13.34 -24.96 -12.44
C SER A 299 -14.19 -24.82 -11.18
N ASN A 300 -13.90 -25.59 -10.14
CA ASN A 300 -14.71 -25.66 -8.92
C ASN A 300 -13.96 -25.20 -7.66
N LEU A 301 -12.71 -24.78 -7.79
CA LEU A 301 -11.93 -24.37 -6.61
C LEU A 301 -12.32 -22.97 -6.14
N PRO A 302 -12.42 -22.75 -4.81
CA PRO A 302 -12.59 -21.41 -4.26
C PRO A 302 -11.44 -20.50 -4.70
N ILE A 303 -11.75 -19.28 -5.10
CA ILE A 303 -10.74 -18.23 -5.31
C ILE A 303 -10.83 -17.29 -4.13
N ILE A 304 -9.88 -17.36 -3.21
CA ILE A 304 -9.94 -16.64 -1.96
C ILE A 304 -8.86 -15.55 -1.93
N ASP A 305 -7.58 -15.98 -2.04
CA ASP A 305 -6.42 -15.10 -1.87
C ASP A 305 -5.59 -14.92 -3.14
N SER A 306 -6.08 -15.40 -4.28
CA SER A 306 -5.32 -15.37 -5.52
C SER A 306 -5.71 -14.21 -6.41
N TYR A 307 -4.71 -13.42 -6.78
CA TYR A 307 -4.82 -12.34 -7.74
C TYR A 307 -3.62 -12.33 -8.70
N PRO A 308 -3.76 -11.76 -9.90
CA PRO A 308 -2.70 -11.77 -10.89
C PRO A 308 -1.53 -10.90 -10.51
N LEU A 309 -0.33 -11.31 -10.87
CA LEU A 309 0.83 -10.45 -10.85
C LEU A 309 0.68 -9.29 -11.83
N ASN A 310 1.16 -8.12 -11.45
CA ASN A 310 1.25 -7.00 -12.38
C ASN A 310 2.08 -7.38 -13.61
N PRO A 311 1.64 -7.02 -14.82
CA PRO A 311 2.34 -7.34 -16.06
C PRO A 311 3.74 -6.72 -16.08
N SER A 312 4.76 -7.55 -16.03
CA SER A 312 6.17 -7.16 -16.13
C SER A 312 6.98 -8.24 -16.86
N PRO A 313 8.18 -7.95 -17.36
CA PRO A 313 9.06 -8.97 -17.91
C PRO A 313 9.34 -10.11 -16.94
N GLU A 314 9.47 -9.81 -15.66
CA GLU A 314 9.72 -10.75 -14.58
C GLU A 314 8.49 -11.63 -14.28
N SER A 315 7.30 -11.04 -14.24
CA SER A 315 6.05 -11.79 -14.04
C SER A 315 5.76 -12.74 -15.21
N ASN A 316 6.12 -12.33 -16.42
CA ASN A 316 5.96 -13.18 -17.60
C ASN A 316 6.80 -14.46 -17.53
N ILE A 317 7.97 -14.40 -16.89
CA ILE A 317 8.84 -15.56 -16.72
C ILE A 317 8.65 -16.27 -15.37
N SER A 318 7.67 -15.87 -14.56
CA SER A 318 7.33 -16.55 -13.32
C SER A 318 6.72 -17.93 -13.56
N LEU A 319 6.98 -18.88 -12.67
CA LEU A 319 6.33 -20.19 -12.67
C LEU A 319 4.82 -20.10 -12.48
N ASN A 320 4.41 -19.18 -11.63
CA ASN A 320 3.01 -18.87 -11.40
C ASN A 320 2.78 -17.38 -11.64
N PRO A 321 1.88 -16.99 -12.57
CA PRO A 321 1.53 -15.59 -12.80
C PRO A 321 0.56 -15.03 -11.75
N TRP A 322 0.25 -15.79 -10.72
CA TRP A 322 -0.66 -15.42 -9.64
C TRP A 322 0.09 -15.21 -8.33
N VAL A 323 -0.38 -14.28 -7.53
CA VAL A 323 -0.08 -14.19 -6.10
C VAL A 323 -1.12 -15.03 -5.36
N GLY A 324 -0.78 -15.54 -4.18
CA GLY A 324 -1.67 -16.42 -3.42
C GLY A 324 -1.53 -17.88 -3.82
N LYS A 325 -2.42 -18.70 -3.30
CA LYS A 325 -2.29 -20.16 -3.40
C LYS A 325 -3.42 -20.87 -4.13
N ASP A 326 -4.55 -20.20 -4.39
CA ASP A 326 -5.74 -20.85 -4.93
C ASP A 326 -5.70 -21.03 -6.44
N ARG A 327 -4.88 -20.25 -7.12
CA ARG A 327 -4.76 -20.29 -8.58
C ARG A 327 -3.36 -20.64 -9.03
N ALA A 328 -3.32 -21.46 -10.06
CA ALA A 328 -2.16 -21.70 -10.90
C ALA A 328 -2.65 -21.78 -12.35
N THR A 329 -1.77 -21.74 -13.30
CA THR A 329 -2.15 -21.72 -14.71
C THR A 329 -1.67 -23.00 -15.39
N ASN A 330 -2.58 -23.69 -16.10
CA ASN A 330 -2.18 -24.70 -17.05
C ASN A 330 -1.52 -24.02 -18.24
N SER A 331 -0.21 -24.02 -18.29
CA SER A 331 0.55 -23.31 -19.30
C SER A 331 1.71 -24.11 -19.87
N ARG A 332 1.96 -23.89 -21.14
CA ARG A 332 3.20 -24.28 -21.82
C ARG A 332 3.70 -23.07 -22.55
N LYS A 333 4.87 -22.56 -22.17
CA LYS A 333 5.45 -21.40 -22.87
C LYS A 333 6.94 -21.53 -23.06
N ILE A 334 7.42 -21.02 -24.19
CA ILE A 334 8.81 -20.77 -24.46
C ILE A 334 8.96 -19.26 -24.49
N PHE A 335 9.83 -18.71 -23.66
CA PHE A 335 10.02 -17.28 -23.53
C PHE A 335 11.43 -16.85 -23.86
N LEU A 336 11.54 -15.61 -24.33
CA LEU A 336 12.79 -14.89 -24.45
C LEU A 336 12.75 -13.72 -23.46
N PHE A 337 13.80 -13.58 -22.66
CA PHE A 337 13.96 -12.47 -21.73
C PHE A 337 15.33 -11.84 -21.94
N LYS A 338 15.35 -10.52 -21.97
CA LYS A 338 16.58 -9.73 -22.03
C LYS A 338 16.51 -8.64 -20.98
N SER A 339 17.56 -8.50 -20.19
CA SER A 339 17.72 -7.36 -19.31
C SER A 339 19.05 -6.67 -19.56
N TRP A 340 19.07 -5.38 -19.39
CA TRP A 340 20.26 -4.57 -19.41
C TRP A 340 20.27 -3.67 -18.19
N LYS A 341 21.34 -3.77 -17.41
CA LYS A 341 21.59 -2.91 -16.25
C LYS A 341 22.85 -2.10 -16.53
N GLY A 342 22.65 -0.84 -16.86
CA GLY A 342 23.71 0.12 -17.10
C GLY A 342 23.83 1.16 -16.00
N LYS A 343 24.82 2.03 -16.13
CA LYS A 343 25.01 3.14 -15.17
C LYS A 343 23.80 4.08 -15.15
N ASN A 344 23.22 4.36 -16.32
CA ASN A 344 22.17 5.37 -16.49
C ASN A 344 20.83 4.78 -16.91
N LEU A 345 20.74 3.49 -17.18
CA LEU A 345 19.55 2.85 -17.72
C LEU A 345 19.47 1.39 -17.29
N ASP A 346 18.34 1.03 -16.71
CA ASP A 346 17.90 -0.35 -16.55
C ASP A 346 16.76 -0.59 -17.54
N PHE A 347 16.86 -1.64 -18.31
CA PHE A 347 15.83 -2.04 -19.26
C PHE A 347 15.65 -3.55 -19.21
N SER A 348 14.41 -4.01 -19.21
CA SER A 348 14.11 -5.42 -19.41
C SER A 348 12.94 -5.58 -20.37
N VAL A 349 12.99 -6.65 -21.13
CA VAL A 349 11.94 -7.03 -22.07
C VAL A 349 11.78 -8.54 -22.07
N SER A 350 10.56 -9.01 -22.16
CA SER A 350 10.26 -10.41 -22.38
C SER A 350 9.13 -10.59 -23.37
N THR A 351 9.17 -11.69 -24.09
CA THR A 351 8.09 -12.10 -25.01
C THR A 351 7.98 -13.62 -25.03
N ASN A 352 6.81 -14.12 -25.38
CA ASN A 352 6.58 -15.54 -25.53
C ASN A 352 6.69 -15.93 -27.01
N LEU A 353 7.68 -16.79 -27.32
CA LEU A 353 7.85 -17.36 -28.65
C LEU A 353 6.78 -18.41 -28.97
N TYR A 354 6.40 -19.14 -27.94
CA TYR A 354 5.29 -20.09 -27.94
C TYR A 354 4.52 -19.98 -26.64
N GLU A 355 3.21 -20.06 -26.75
CA GLU A 355 2.34 -19.99 -25.58
C GLU A 355 1.05 -20.76 -25.82
N LYS A 356 0.70 -21.60 -24.84
CA LYS A 356 -0.58 -22.28 -24.77
C LYS A 356 -1.08 -22.18 -23.32
N TYR A 357 -2.18 -21.49 -23.15
CA TYR A 357 -2.89 -21.40 -21.89
C TYR A 357 -4.24 -22.11 -21.99
N ASN A 358 -4.60 -22.78 -20.91
CA ASN A 358 -6.00 -23.08 -20.61
C ASN A 358 -6.37 -22.20 -19.41
N PHE A 359 -7.03 -21.09 -19.67
CA PHE A 359 -7.66 -20.32 -18.60
C PHE A 359 -9.04 -20.90 -18.32
N ALA A 360 -9.42 -21.05 -17.05
CA ALA A 360 -10.80 -21.25 -16.68
C ALA A 360 -11.66 -20.10 -17.25
N GLN A 361 -12.88 -20.39 -17.64
CA GLN A 361 -13.78 -19.47 -18.36
C GLN A 361 -14.03 -18.13 -17.65
N GLU A 362 -13.83 -18.08 -16.33
CA GLU A 362 -14.11 -16.94 -15.46
C GLU A 362 -13.08 -15.82 -15.53
N SER A 363 -11.93 -16.06 -16.14
CA SER A 363 -10.86 -15.07 -16.21
C SER A 363 -10.90 -14.18 -17.45
N MET A 364 -12.08 -13.68 -17.84
CA MET A 364 -12.20 -12.73 -18.97
C MET A 364 -11.31 -11.49 -18.80
N ILE A 365 -11.05 -11.08 -17.58
CA ILE A 365 -10.14 -9.98 -17.26
C ILE A 365 -8.69 -10.34 -17.61
N PHE A 366 -8.28 -11.58 -17.33
CA PHE A 366 -6.95 -12.08 -17.69
C PHE A 366 -6.76 -12.23 -19.19
N LYS A 367 -7.79 -12.66 -19.91
CA LYS A 367 -7.79 -12.72 -21.35
C LYS A 367 -7.44 -11.39 -22.01
N LYS A 368 -7.75 -10.27 -21.33
CA LYS A 368 -7.37 -8.93 -21.77
C LYS A 368 -5.87 -8.65 -21.61
N PHE A 369 -5.22 -9.20 -20.58
CA PHE A 369 -3.80 -8.95 -20.31
C PHE A 369 -2.86 -9.96 -20.97
N TYR A 370 -3.30 -11.19 -21.15
CA TYR A 370 -2.53 -12.28 -21.74
C TYR A 370 -3.02 -12.59 -23.15
N ASP A 371 -3.00 -11.57 -24.00
CA ASP A 371 -3.23 -11.76 -25.44
C ASP A 371 -2.06 -12.52 -26.07
N LYS A 372 -2.29 -13.16 -27.22
CA LYS A 372 -1.25 -13.96 -27.87
C LYS A 372 -0.02 -13.10 -28.17
N LYS A 373 1.17 -13.59 -27.79
CA LYS A 373 2.48 -12.97 -27.99
C LYS A 373 2.61 -11.54 -27.43
N PRO A 374 2.30 -11.30 -26.16
CA PRO A 374 2.53 -10.01 -25.55
C PRO A 374 4.03 -9.71 -25.47
N ILE A 375 4.38 -8.43 -25.59
CA ILE A 375 5.72 -7.93 -25.27
C ILE A 375 5.62 -7.23 -23.93
N PHE A 376 6.25 -7.77 -22.91
CA PHE A 376 6.39 -7.12 -21.61
C PHE A 376 7.69 -6.32 -21.58
N PHE A 377 7.63 -5.13 -21.02
CA PHE A 377 8.79 -4.25 -20.90
C PHE A 377 8.82 -3.54 -19.56
N SER A 378 10.03 -3.23 -19.10
CA SER A 378 10.31 -2.34 -17.99
C SER A 378 11.51 -1.49 -18.34
N LEU A 379 11.43 -0.20 -18.09
CA LEU A 379 12.46 0.79 -18.33
C LEU A 379 12.58 1.69 -17.11
N ASN A 380 13.80 1.91 -16.65
CA ASN A 380 14.09 2.89 -15.60
C ASN A 380 15.43 3.56 -15.88
N THR A 381 15.40 4.88 -16.03
CA THR A 381 16.66 5.64 -16.20
C THR A 381 17.19 6.08 -14.84
N LYS A 382 18.51 6.16 -14.71
CA LYS A 382 19.23 6.55 -13.49
C LYS A 382 20.04 7.82 -13.73
N ASN A 383 19.40 8.87 -14.16
CA ASN A 383 20.06 10.17 -14.30
C ASN A 383 19.92 10.94 -12.98
N LYS A 384 20.93 11.78 -12.66
CA LYS A 384 20.96 12.57 -11.43
C LYS A 384 19.72 13.44 -11.27
N HIS A 385 19.24 14.04 -12.33
CA HIS A 385 18.16 15.03 -12.28
C HIS A 385 16.87 14.58 -12.96
N LEU A 386 16.96 13.83 -14.04
CA LEU A 386 15.78 13.47 -14.83
C LEU A 386 15.70 11.94 -15.00
N ASN A 387 14.71 11.35 -14.43
CA ASN A 387 14.46 9.91 -14.50
C ASN A 387 13.17 9.64 -15.25
N PHE A 388 13.23 8.71 -16.18
CA PHE A 388 12.06 8.16 -16.85
C PHE A 388 11.85 6.73 -16.38
N PHE A 389 10.61 6.35 -16.19
CA PHE A 389 10.23 4.98 -15.93
C PHE A 389 9.04 4.59 -16.81
N ALA A 390 9.02 3.36 -17.23
CA ALA A 390 7.89 2.79 -17.94
C ALA A 390 7.86 1.29 -17.69
N MET A 391 6.68 0.73 -17.45
CA MET A 391 6.47 -0.71 -17.39
C MET A 391 5.10 -1.04 -17.94
N GLY A 392 4.98 -2.21 -18.54
CA GLY A 392 3.70 -2.63 -19.08
C GLY A 392 3.81 -3.80 -20.05
N ASN A 393 2.71 -4.03 -20.73
CA ASN A 393 2.62 -5.01 -21.79
C ASN A 393 1.93 -4.43 -23.04
N TYR A 394 2.49 -4.78 -24.18
CA TYR A 394 2.02 -4.40 -25.49
C TYR A 394 1.51 -5.64 -26.24
N SER A 395 0.27 -5.59 -26.72
CA SER A 395 -0.30 -6.64 -27.56
C SER A 395 0.10 -6.42 -29.02
N THR A 396 0.79 -7.39 -29.59
CA THR A 396 1.15 -7.35 -31.03
C THR A 396 -0.05 -7.59 -31.94
N GLU A 397 -1.09 -8.28 -31.46
CA GLU A 397 -2.32 -8.54 -32.21
C GLU A 397 -3.23 -7.30 -32.28
N LYS A 398 -3.37 -6.60 -31.15
CA LYS A 398 -4.23 -5.41 -31.05
C LYS A 398 -3.50 -4.12 -31.41
N SER A 399 -2.16 -4.19 -31.53
CA SER A 399 -1.31 -3.02 -31.73
C SER A 399 -1.54 -1.92 -30.67
N ASP A 400 -1.77 -2.32 -29.40
CA ASP A 400 -2.11 -1.43 -28.29
C ASP A 400 -1.47 -1.89 -26.99
N PHE A 401 -1.34 -0.96 -26.05
CA PHE A 401 -0.92 -1.26 -24.68
C PHE A 401 -2.11 -1.83 -23.88
N MET A 402 -1.91 -3.01 -23.33
CA MET A 402 -2.91 -3.68 -22.50
C MET A 402 -2.83 -3.22 -21.04
N GLY A 403 -1.65 -2.85 -20.61
CA GLY A 403 -1.35 -2.21 -19.33
C GLY A 403 -0.11 -1.35 -19.46
N LEU A 404 -0.15 -0.14 -18.94
CA LEU A 404 0.98 0.80 -19.00
C LEU A 404 1.03 1.65 -17.74
N MET A 405 2.19 1.67 -17.11
CA MET A 405 2.57 2.69 -16.14
C MET A 405 3.82 3.38 -16.68
N ALA A 406 3.76 4.66 -16.94
CA ALA A 406 4.89 5.42 -17.45
C ALA A 406 4.94 6.81 -16.84
N GLY A 407 6.14 7.33 -16.66
CA GLY A 407 6.29 8.67 -16.10
C GLY A 407 7.70 9.22 -16.24
N ALA A 408 7.80 10.48 -15.85
CA ALA A 408 9.04 11.21 -15.74
C ALA A 408 9.13 11.89 -14.38
N ARG A 409 10.31 11.87 -13.78
CA ARG A 409 10.61 12.59 -12.55
C ARG A 409 11.86 13.44 -12.75
N TYR A 410 11.71 14.72 -12.56
CA TYR A 410 12.81 15.65 -12.46
C TYR A 410 13.03 16.02 -11.00
N THR A 411 14.28 15.99 -10.53
CA THR A 411 14.62 16.37 -9.15
C THR A 411 15.98 17.08 -9.17
N ASP A 412 16.03 18.27 -8.64
CA ASP A 412 17.26 18.98 -8.27
C ASP A 412 17.18 19.41 -6.80
N ASP A 413 18.14 20.21 -6.34
CA ASP A 413 18.22 20.64 -4.94
C ASP A 413 17.00 21.50 -4.51
N LYS A 414 16.33 22.16 -5.45
CA LYS A 414 15.21 23.08 -5.20
C LYS A 414 13.90 22.67 -5.84
N THR A 415 13.91 21.74 -6.79
CA THR A 415 12.72 21.42 -7.59
C THR A 415 12.51 19.91 -7.67
N SER A 416 11.28 19.48 -7.46
CA SER A 416 10.82 18.14 -7.78
C SER A 416 9.56 18.23 -8.63
N LEU A 417 9.59 17.62 -9.81
CA LEU A 417 8.46 17.53 -10.74
C LEU A 417 8.29 16.08 -11.15
N SER A 418 7.09 15.53 -11.04
CA SER A 418 6.78 14.17 -11.48
C SER A 418 5.47 14.17 -12.25
N LEU A 419 5.50 13.58 -13.42
CA LEU A 419 4.32 13.29 -14.23
C LEU A 419 4.24 11.78 -14.43
N GLN A 420 3.10 11.19 -14.12
CA GLN A 420 2.85 9.75 -14.27
C GLN A 420 1.53 9.52 -14.98
N LYS A 421 1.53 8.60 -15.91
CA LYS A 421 0.33 7.98 -16.48
C LYS A 421 0.25 6.54 -15.99
N THR A 422 -0.93 6.13 -15.56
CA THR A 422 -1.23 4.75 -15.17
C THR A 422 -2.46 4.29 -15.94
N ASN A 423 -2.30 3.23 -16.71
CA ASN A 423 -3.39 2.49 -17.34
C ASN A 423 -3.19 1.02 -16.98
N LEU A 424 -3.57 0.66 -15.77
CA LEU A 424 -3.43 -0.69 -15.22
C LEU A 424 -4.73 -1.10 -14.54
N ILE A 425 -5.01 -2.40 -14.54
CA ILE A 425 -5.95 -2.98 -13.59
C ILE A 425 -5.14 -3.30 -12.34
N PRO A 426 -5.43 -2.68 -11.20
CA PRO A 426 -4.76 -3.01 -9.95
C PRO A 426 -4.95 -4.49 -9.62
N SER A 427 -3.91 -5.13 -9.11
CA SER A 427 -3.98 -6.53 -8.70
C SER A 427 -5.03 -6.79 -7.60
N SER A 428 -5.26 -5.80 -6.76
CA SER A 428 -6.29 -5.81 -5.70
C SER A 428 -7.70 -5.47 -6.19
N PHE A 429 -7.84 -4.97 -7.42
CA PHE A 429 -9.14 -4.59 -8.01
C PHE A 429 -9.24 -5.08 -9.44
N PRO A 430 -9.61 -6.33 -9.67
CA PRO A 430 -9.66 -6.90 -11.01
C PRO A 430 -10.72 -6.26 -11.92
N LEU A 431 -11.60 -5.43 -11.40
CA LEU A 431 -12.75 -4.93 -12.15
C LEU A 431 -12.68 -3.46 -12.58
N MET A 432 -11.78 -2.66 -12.02
CA MET A 432 -11.67 -1.25 -12.39
C MET A 432 -10.33 -0.92 -13.01
N PRO A 433 -10.26 -0.73 -14.33
CA PRO A 433 -9.07 -0.17 -14.94
C PRO A 433 -8.86 1.25 -14.41
N LEU A 434 -7.63 1.54 -14.01
CA LEU A 434 -7.21 2.89 -13.65
C LEU A 434 -6.55 3.53 -14.88
N ASP A 435 -7.19 4.51 -15.49
CA ASP A 435 -6.55 5.38 -16.49
C ASP A 435 -6.40 6.79 -15.91
N ASN A 436 -5.32 6.99 -15.19
CA ASN A 436 -5.07 8.21 -14.43
C ASN A 436 -3.79 8.90 -14.87
N TYR A 437 -3.84 10.22 -14.84
CA TYR A 437 -2.66 11.08 -14.89
C TYR A 437 -2.44 11.71 -13.53
N VAL A 438 -1.21 11.65 -13.02
CA VAL A 438 -0.82 12.28 -11.76
C VAL A 438 0.33 13.23 -12.02
N LEU A 439 0.13 14.50 -11.69
CA LEU A 439 1.16 15.52 -11.69
C LEU A 439 1.50 15.85 -10.24
N LYS A 440 2.80 15.89 -9.92
CA LYS A 440 3.31 16.31 -8.62
C LYS A 440 4.40 17.35 -8.85
N PHE A 441 4.34 18.44 -8.13
CA PHE A 441 5.28 19.54 -8.23
C PHE A 441 5.64 20.06 -6.85
N LYS A 442 6.94 20.31 -6.61
CA LYS A 442 7.46 21.03 -5.45
C LYS A 442 8.61 21.89 -5.88
N ARG A 443 8.64 23.14 -5.43
CA ARG A 443 9.77 24.05 -5.69
C ARG A 443 10.04 24.93 -4.48
N ASP A 444 11.31 25.02 -4.13
CA ASP A 444 11.85 25.90 -3.11
C ASP A 444 12.40 27.17 -3.76
N PHE A 445 11.93 28.33 -3.30
CA PHE A 445 12.34 29.67 -3.75
C PHE A 445 13.12 30.42 -2.66
N ASP A 446 13.83 29.69 -1.80
CA ASP A 446 14.58 30.17 -0.64
C ASP A 446 13.70 30.67 0.51
N SER A 447 12.85 31.68 0.30
CA SER A 447 11.96 32.24 1.32
C SER A 447 10.55 31.60 1.32
N PHE A 448 10.18 30.91 0.25
CA PHE A 448 8.91 30.21 0.18
C PHE A 448 9.02 28.94 -0.67
N LYS A 449 8.19 27.95 -0.35
CA LYS A 449 8.06 26.71 -1.10
C LYS A 449 6.64 26.56 -1.63
N VAL A 450 6.53 26.13 -2.87
CA VAL A 450 5.25 25.82 -3.50
C VAL A 450 5.20 24.33 -3.76
N PHE A 451 4.07 23.71 -3.45
CA PHE A 451 3.83 22.32 -3.79
C PHE A 451 2.43 22.14 -4.37
N SER A 452 2.31 21.20 -5.26
CA SER A 452 1.04 20.89 -5.92
C SER A 452 0.96 19.42 -6.29
N ARG A 453 -0.24 18.87 -6.23
CA ARG A 453 -0.59 17.57 -6.78
C ARG A 453 -1.91 17.67 -7.50
N ALA A 454 -1.98 17.10 -8.70
CA ALA A 454 -3.19 16.98 -9.47
C ALA A 454 -3.35 15.55 -9.97
N GLN A 455 -4.52 14.97 -9.80
CA GLN A 455 -4.86 13.65 -10.33
C GLN A 455 -6.11 13.76 -11.20
N TYR A 456 -5.96 13.40 -12.47
CA TYR A 456 -7.02 13.39 -13.45
C TYR A 456 -7.35 11.95 -13.86
N SER A 457 -8.62 11.57 -13.78
CA SER A 457 -9.13 10.30 -14.33
C SER A 457 -9.61 10.53 -15.75
N ARG A 458 -9.03 9.76 -16.69
CA ARG A 458 -9.42 9.82 -18.09
C ARG A 458 -10.76 9.13 -18.35
N ASP A 459 -11.01 8.02 -17.65
CA ASP A 459 -12.25 7.26 -17.79
C ASP A 459 -13.45 8.08 -17.35
N GLU A 460 -13.35 8.76 -16.22
CA GLU A 460 -14.41 9.61 -15.68
C GLU A 460 -14.37 11.04 -16.23
N LYS A 461 -13.31 11.42 -16.96
CA LYS A 461 -13.05 12.78 -17.46
C LYS A 461 -13.12 13.87 -16.40
N THR A 462 -12.63 13.56 -15.19
CA THR A 462 -12.71 14.45 -14.03
C THR A 462 -11.39 14.54 -13.27
N MET A 463 -11.26 15.66 -12.51
CA MET A 463 -10.20 15.82 -11.53
C MET A 463 -10.61 15.10 -10.23
N ASN A 464 -9.86 14.06 -9.86
CA ASN A 464 -10.13 13.31 -8.63
C ASN A 464 -9.50 13.99 -7.42
N GLU A 465 -8.39 14.68 -7.61
CA GLU A 465 -7.69 15.38 -6.55
C GLU A 465 -6.92 16.57 -7.11
N ASN A 466 -6.95 17.66 -6.37
CA ASN A 466 -6.13 18.83 -6.63
C ASN A 466 -5.69 19.39 -5.28
N ILE A 467 -4.38 19.45 -5.05
CA ILE A 467 -3.76 20.04 -3.87
C ILE A 467 -2.85 21.15 -4.33
N LEU A 468 -2.97 22.30 -3.73
CA LEU A 468 -2.05 23.44 -3.89
C LEU A 468 -1.64 23.91 -2.52
N GLY A 469 -0.34 24.10 -2.28
CA GLY A 469 0.16 24.61 -1.03
C GLY A 469 1.34 25.54 -1.17
N LEU A 470 1.46 26.40 -0.19
CA LEU A 470 2.52 27.38 -0.02
C LEU A 470 3.09 27.25 1.39
N GLU A 471 4.41 27.15 1.49
CA GLU A 471 5.14 27.28 2.75
C GLU A 471 6.00 28.55 2.64
N TRP A 472 5.90 29.41 3.63
CA TRP A 472 6.72 30.59 3.74
C TRP A 472 7.47 30.56 5.07
N GLU A 473 8.79 30.78 4.98
CA GLU A 473 9.68 30.76 6.13
C GLU A 473 10.38 32.11 6.24
N TYR A 474 10.25 32.72 7.39
CA TYR A 474 10.88 33.98 7.71
C TYR A 474 11.42 33.95 9.12
N ASP A 475 12.75 34.05 9.26
CA ASP A 475 13.47 33.99 10.52
C ASP A 475 13.14 32.68 11.27
N CYS A 476 12.48 32.77 12.40
CA CYS A 476 12.04 31.60 13.20
C CYS A 476 10.57 31.22 12.97
N LEU A 477 9.89 31.85 12.00
CA LEU A 477 8.47 31.60 11.74
C LEU A 477 8.29 30.88 10.40
N ARG A 478 7.54 29.80 10.42
CA ARG A 478 7.10 29.09 9.22
C ARG A 478 5.58 29.13 9.13
N LEU A 479 5.08 29.61 8.02
CA LEU A 479 3.66 29.66 7.69
C LEU A 479 3.38 28.68 6.56
N ARG A 480 2.36 27.86 6.70
CA ARG A 480 1.89 26.95 5.66
C ARG A 480 0.44 27.19 5.37
N LEU A 481 0.13 27.25 4.08
CA LEU A 481 -1.22 27.33 3.55
C LEU A 481 -1.39 26.18 2.57
N SER A 482 -2.43 25.37 2.72
CA SER A 482 -2.77 24.38 1.72
C SER A 482 -4.27 24.43 1.40
N MET A 483 -4.57 24.33 0.12
CA MET A 483 -5.91 24.20 -0.41
C MET A 483 -6.01 22.84 -1.11
N GLU A 484 -7.00 22.08 -0.73
CA GLU A 484 -7.26 20.77 -1.28
C GLU A 484 -8.69 20.67 -1.76
N ARG A 485 -8.85 20.09 -2.94
CA ARG A 485 -10.12 19.63 -3.47
C ARG A 485 -9.99 18.16 -3.83
N ALA A 486 -10.75 17.33 -3.16
CA ALA A 486 -10.70 15.89 -3.42
C ALA A 486 -12.11 15.33 -3.58
N ARG A 487 -12.19 14.31 -4.42
CA ARG A 487 -13.41 13.59 -4.74
C ARG A 487 -13.33 12.21 -4.06
N PHE A 488 -14.35 11.85 -3.31
CA PHE A 488 -14.46 10.55 -2.67
C PHE A 488 -15.76 9.88 -3.06
N PHE A 489 -15.73 8.57 -3.10
CA PHE A 489 -16.96 7.81 -3.10
C PHE A 489 -17.48 7.75 -1.67
N PRO A 490 -18.72 8.18 -1.41
CA PRO A 490 -19.29 8.04 -0.08
C PRO A 490 -19.35 6.56 0.29
N PHE A 491 -19.26 6.30 1.58
CA PHE A 491 -19.52 4.96 2.11
C PHE A 491 -20.97 4.58 1.76
N VAL A 492 -21.15 3.39 1.26
CA VAL A 492 -22.47 2.80 1.06
C VAL A 492 -22.75 1.94 2.27
N ASP A 493 -23.82 2.26 2.97
CA ASP A 493 -24.30 1.49 4.10
C ASP A 493 -24.52 0.03 3.66
N PRO A 494 -23.99 -0.97 4.37
CA PRO A 494 -24.19 -2.36 4.04
C PRO A 494 -25.68 -2.79 4.00
N ASP A 495 -26.58 -2.01 4.56
CA ASP A 495 -28.03 -2.26 4.46
C ASP A 495 -28.61 -2.05 3.04
N TYR A 496 -27.85 -1.47 2.10
CA TYR A 496 -28.19 -1.48 0.67
C TYR A 496 -27.77 -2.79 -0.04
N ALA A 497 -27.91 -3.90 0.64
CA ALA A 497 -27.47 -5.23 0.19
C ALA A 497 -28.17 -5.76 -1.07
N GLU A 498 -29.24 -5.14 -1.53
CA GLU A 498 -29.99 -5.56 -2.73
C GLU A 498 -29.45 -4.99 -4.05
N VAL A 499 -28.42 -4.13 -3.99
CA VAL A 499 -27.89 -3.46 -5.19
C VAL A 499 -26.66 -4.18 -5.70
N SER A 500 -26.64 -4.53 -6.97
CA SER A 500 -25.48 -5.20 -7.56
C SER A 500 -24.21 -4.32 -7.45
N TYR A 501 -23.03 -4.94 -7.36
CA TYR A 501 -21.75 -4.24 -7.31
C TYR A 501 -21.58 -3.21 -8.46
N TYR A 502 -22.10 -3.49 -9.63
CA TYR A 502 -22.06 -2.58 -10.77
C TYR A 502 -22.99 -1.37 -10.58
N ASP A 503 -24.16 -1.59 -10.00
CA ASP A 503 -25.11 -0.52 -9.73
C ASP A 503 -24.63 0.36 -8.58
N LEU A 504 -23.93 -0.19 -7.60
CA LEU A 504 -23.30 0.55 -6.49
C LEU A 504 -22.28 1.59 -7.00
N ILE A 505 -21.48 1.25 -8.00
CA ILE A 505 -20.51 2.18 -8.60
C ILE A 505 -21.23 3.34 -9.30
N TYR A 506 -22.37 3.10 -9.93
CA TYR A 506 -23.15 4.12 -10.64
C TYR A 506 -24.05 4.93 -9.70
N LEU A 507 -24.52 4.33 -8.61
CA LEU A 507 -25.42 4.99 -7.65
C LEU A 507 -24.70 5.90 -6.64
N THR A 508 -23.41 5.64 -6.38
CA THR A 508 -22.63 6.50 -5.50
C THR A 508 -22.09 7.70 -6.26
N ASN A 509 -22.86 8.79 -6.29
CA ASN A 509 -22.34 10.07 -6.75
C ASN A 509 -21.19 10.50 -5.84
N PRO A 510 -19.96 10.63 -6.38
CA PRO A 510 -18.83 11.03 -5.56
C PRO A 510 -19.03 12.42 -5.00
N LYS A 511 -18.83 12.57 -3.70
CA LYS A 511 -18.87 13.86 -3.03
C LYS A 511 -17.52 14.57 -3.22
N VAL A 512 -17.58 15.88 -3.41
CA VAL A 512 -16.37 16.72 -3.47
C VAL A 512 -16.22 17.40 -2.12
N LYS A 513 -15.04 17.29 -1.52
CA LYS A 513 -14.64 18.03 -0.33
C LYS A 513 -13.58 19.05 -0.66
N ASN A 514 -13.71 20.23 -0.05
CA ASN A 514 -12.74 21.30 -0.15
C ASN A 514 -12.19 21.57 1.26
N ASN A 515 -10.87 21.49 1.40
CA ASN A 515 -10.18 21.75 2.66
C ASN A 515 -9.24 22.93 2.46
N LEU A 516 -9.23 23.85 3.39
CA LEU A 516 -8.25 24.93 3.51
C LEU A 516 -7.57 24.75 4.86
N SER A 517 -6.24 24.57 4.86
CA SER A 517 -5.46 24.42 6.09
C SER A 517 -4.43 25.53 6.18
N PHE A 518 -4.28 26.08 7.35
CA PHE A 518 -3.32 27.11 7.66
C PHE A 518 -2.58 26.72 8.95
N GLU A 519 -1.25 26.68 8.89
CA GLU A 519 -0.41 26.24 10.00
C GLU A 519 0.67 27.27 10.29
N PHE A 520 0.94 27.44 11.59
CA PHE A 520 2.06 28.21 12.10
C PHE A 520 3.04 27.28 12.80
N GLU A 521 4.32 27.48 12.58
CA GLU A 521 5.39 26.77 13.26
C GLU A 521 6.50 27.74 13.65
N LEU A 522 7.03 27.62 14.87
CA LEU A 522 8.25 28.32 15.27
C LEU A 522 9.45 27.40 15.01
N VAL A 523 10.22 27.72 13.98
CA VAL A 523 11.39 26.94 13.56
C VAL A 523 12.49 27.01 14.64
N GLY A 524 13.07 25.88 15.00
CA GLY A 524 14.09 25.80 16.03
C GLY A 524 13.55 25.49 17.44
N LEU A 525 12.24 25.67 17.66
CA LEU A 525 11.57 25.22 18.88
C LEU A 525 10.72 23.97 18.66
N THR A 526 10.55 23.56 17.40
CA THR A 526 9.67 22.44 17.03
C THR A 526 10.29 21.59 15.93
N ASN A 527 10.39 20.28 16.15
CA ASN A 527 10.77 19.27 15.17
C ASN A 527 9.61 18.31 14.90
N ILE A 528 8.43 18.82 14.56
CA ILE A 528 7.24 18.00 14.41
C ILE A 528 6.81 17.96 12.94
N LEU A 529 6.53 16.76 12.44
CA LEU A 529 5.77 16.57 11.20
C LEU A 529 4.36 17.13 11.41
N THR A 530 4.02 18.16 10.70
CA THR A 530 2.67 18.76 10.74
C THR A 530 1.72 17.99 9.82
N PRO A 531 0.40 18.16 9.93
CA PRO A 531 -0.55 17.60 8.98
C PRO A 531 -0.24 17.96 7.51
N ILE A 532 0.28 19.16 7.26
CA ILE A 532 0.74 19.54 5.91
C ILE A 532 2.00 18.77 5.50
N ASP A 533 2.94 18.49 6.40
CA ASP A 533 4.07 17.60 6.11
C ASP A 533 3.60 16.20 5.73
N ASN A 534 2.57 15.67 6.39
CA ASN A 534 1.98 14.39 6.04
C ASN A 534 1.35 14.43 4.64
N ILE A 535 0.66 15.52 4.29
CA ILE A 535 0.14 15.71 2.92
C ILE A 535 1.29 15.78 1.92
N ILE A 536 2.35 16.52 2.24
CA ILE A 536 3.52 16.68 1.37
C ILE A 536 4.25 15.34 1.22
N ASN A 537 4.57 14.69 2.32
CA ASN A 537 5.43 13.51 2.31
C ASN A 537 4.67 12.25 1.88
N ASN A 538 3.49 12.00 2.44
CA ASN A 538 2.73 10.78 2.18
C ASN A 538 1.73 10.94 1.04
N GLY A 539 1.13 12.12 0.89
CA GLY A 539 0.20 12.41 -0.18
C GLY A 539 0.83 12.72 -1.54
N LEU A 540 2.03 13.34 -1.56
CA LEU A 540 2.64 13.82 -2.80
C LEU A 540 3.69 12.86 -3.37
N PHE A 541 4.45 12.14 -2.53
CA PHE A 541 5.63 11.42 -2.98
C PHE A 541 5.62 9.91 -2.73
N ASN A 542 4.60 9.35 -2.07
CA ASN A 542 4.38 7.90 -1.97
C ASN A 542 3.40 7.36 -3.01
#